data_ed04cd6eaab2fe9ce5d4de2da6ceed5f
#
_entry.id   ed04cd6eaab2fe9ce5d4de2da6ceed5f
#
_cell.length_a   1.000
_cell.length_b   1.000
_cell.length_c   1.000
_cell.angle_alpha   90.00
_cell.angle_beta   90.00
_cell.angle_gamma   90.00
#
_symmetry.space_group_name_H-M   'P 1'
#
loop_
_entity.id
_entity.type
_entity.pdbx_description
1 polymer ?
#
loop_
_entity_poly.entity_id
_entity_poly.type
_entity_poly.pdbx_seq_one_letter_code
_entity_poly.pdbx_strand_id
1 'polypeptide(L)'
;MIISSAEFRCSSQKLSQVPNDGLRDYAFIGRSNVGKSSLINNFTARKLAKVSGTPGKTKLINHVLINKSWYLVDLPGYGYARTSKSVKEQFAQIIVDYVKGCEKMYFLFVLVDSRLEPQRIDLEFMEMLGVEGIPFGIIFTKTDKMGVNKLASNVAAYKRRLLESWEELPPIFTTSSETGAGCQDVLDFIEQCQNQTN
;
A
#
# COMPACT_ATOMS: atom_id res chain seq x y z
N MET A 1 6.57 15.38 6.04
CA MET A 1 7.89 14.66 6.20
C MET A 1 8.75 14.77 4.96
N ILE A 2 10.07 14.93 5.10
CA ILE A 2 11.04 14.87 4.01
C ILE A 2 11.83 13.56 4.13
N ILE A 3 11.94 12.79 3.05
CA ILE A 3 12.79 11.59 3.01
C ILE A 3 14.20 12.01 2.59
N SER A 4 15.13 12.00 3.54
CA SER A 4 16.55 12.32 3.32
C SER A 4 17.40 11.09 3.02
N SER A 5 17.00 9.92 3.53
CA SER A 5 17.65 8.65 3.25
C SER A 5 16.64 7.52 3.06
N ALA A 6 16.96 6.63 2.13
CA ALA A 6 16.19 5.42 1.87
C ALA A 6 17.16 4.28 1.52
N GLU A 7 17.17 3.22 2.32
CA GLU A 7 18.10 2.10 2.21
C GLU A 7 17.33 0.79 2.15
N PHE A 8 17.55 0.01 1.10
CA PHE A 8 17.00 -1.34 1.03
C PHE A 8 17.60 -2.20 2.15
N ARG A 9 16.76 -2.81 2.98
CA ARG A 9 17.19 -3.60 4.12
C ARG A 9 17.18 -5.08 3.83
N CYS A 10 16.05 -5.64 3.46
CA CYS A 10 15.90 -7.07 3.16
C CYS A 10 14.64 -7.36 2.32
N SER A 11 14.63 -8.57 1.76
CA SER A 11 13.43 -9.22 1.18
C SER A 11 13.14 -10.48 1.98
N SER A 12 11.91 -10.62 2.48
CA SER A 12 11.48 -11.70 3.35
C SER A 12 10.38 -12.54 2.72
N GLN A 13 10.43 -13.86 2.89
CA GLN A 13 9.38 -14.79 2.47
C GLN A 13 8.40 -15.12 3.60
N LYS A 14 8.83 -14.92 4.84
CA LYS A 14 8.10 -15.26 6.06
C LYS A 14 8.22 -14.14 7.08
N LEU A 15 7.23 -14.02 7.95
CA LEU A 15 7.23 -13.06 9.06
C LEU A 15 8.48 -13.17 9.95
N SER A 16 8.97 -14.37 10.20
CA SER A 16 10.18 -14.59 11.02
C SER A 16 11.48 -14.03 10.45
N GLN A 17 11.46 -13.57 9.19
CA GLN A 17 12.63 -13.01 8.50
C GLN A 17 12.61 -11.48 8.40
N VAL A 18 11.51 -10.84 8.84
CA VAL A 18 11.42 -9.38 8.81
C VAL A 18 12.34 -8.76 9.87
N PRO A 19 12.82 -7.53 9.70
CA PRO A 19 13.64 -6.85 10.69
C PRO A 19 12.94 -6.82 12.05
N ASN A 20 13.65 -7.03 13.14
CA ASN A 20 13.14 -7.00 14.51
C ASN A 20 13.97 -6.03 15.37
N ASP A 21 14.00 -4.77 14.98
CA ASP A 21 14.79 -3.70 15.59
C ASP A 21 13.92 -2.63 16.28
N GLY A 22 12.63 -2.92 16.46
CA GLY A 22 11.68 -2.02 17.16
C GLY A 22 11.17 -0.87 16.30
N LEU A 23 11.62 -0.72 15.05
CA LEU A 23 11.12 0.32 14.14
C LEU A 23 9.75 -0.08 13.56
N ARG A 24 8.88 0.91 13.36
CA ARG A 24 7.54 0.71 12.81
C ARG A 24 7.54 0.47 11.32
N ASP A 25 6.64 -0.39 10.89
CA ASP A 25 6.36 -0.67 9.49
C ASP A 25 5.14 0.12 9.00
N TYR A 26 5.30 0.84 7.90
CA TYR A 26 4.21 1.40 7.09
C TYR A 26 4.18 0.63 5.79
N ALA A 27 3.17 -0.22 5.63
CA ALA A 27 3.11 -1.18 4.54
C ALA A 27 2.26 -0.67 3.37
N PHE A 28 2.64 -1.05 2.16
CA PHE A 28 1.96 -0.68 0.91
C PHE A 28 1.60 -1.95 0.15
N ILE A 29 0.32 -2.06 -0.21
CA ILE A 29 -0.24 -3.20 -0.93
C ILE A 29 -1.21 -2.73 -2.01
N GLY A 30 -1.49 -3.57 -2.98
CA GLY A 30 -2.48 -3.29 -4.01
C GLY A 30 -2.39 -4.32 -5.13
N ARG A 31 -3.29 -4.24 -6.10
CA ARG A 31 -3.27 -5.15 -7.25
C ARG A 31 -2.03 -4.94 -8.12
N SER A 32 -1.72 -5.96 -8.89
CA SER A 32 -0.65 -5.87 -9.89
C SER A 32 -0.88 -4.68 -10.85
N ASN A 33 0.17 -3.92 -11.13
CA ASN A 33 0.15 -2.73 -12.00
C ASN A 33 -0.72 -1.55 -11.48
N VAL A 34 -1.09 -1.54 -10.23
CA VAL A 34 -1.80 -0.41 -9.60
C VAL A 34 -0.96 0.87 -9.54
N GLY A 35 0.35 0.77 -9.61
CA GLY A 35 1.29 1.90 -9.52
C GLY A 35 2.12 1.92 -8.23
N LYS A 36 2.06 0.85 -7.41
CA LYS A 36 2.74 0.76 -6.12
C LYS A 36 4.25 1.02 -6.21
N SER A 37 4.97 0.33 -7.09
CA SER A 37 6.42 0.53 -7.26
C SER A 37 6.76 1.93 -7.75
N SER A 38 5.92 2.55 -8.58
CA SER A 38 6.12 3.92 -9.04
C SER A 38 5.95 4.92 -7.90
N LEU A 39 4.95 4.71 -7.04
CA LEU A 39 4.71 5.56 -5.87
C LEU A 39 5.86 5.45 -4.86
N ILE A 40 6.32 4.24 -4.55
CA ILE A 40 7.46 4.00 -3.67
C ILE A 40 8.74 4.67 -4.21
N ASN A 41 9.00 4.56 -5.51
CA ASN A 41 10.15 5.21 -6.13
C ASN A 41 10.02 6.75 -6.13
N ASN A 42 8.81 7.29 -6.24
CA ASN A 42 8.57 8.73 -6.10
C ASN A 42 8.89 9.20 -4.67
N PHE A 43 8.40 8.51 -3.64
CA PHE A 43 8.70 8.85 -2.24
C PHE A 43 10.19 8.86 -1.94
N THR A 44 10.90 7.86 -2.41
CA THR A 44 12.33 7.68 -2.10
C THR A 44 13.27 8.44 -3.03
N ALA A 45 12.75 9.12 -4.06
CA ALA A 45 13.52 9.73 -5.15
C ALA A 45 14.58 8.78 -5.77
N ARG A 46 14.37 7.47 -5.65
CA ARG A 46 15.29 6.40 -6.07
C ARG A 46 14.53 5.25 -6.72
N LYS A 47 15.21 4.49 -7.59
CA LYS A 47 14.65 3.25 -8.17
C LYS A 47 14.84 2.05 -7.22
N LEU A 48 14.29 2.12 -6.00
CA LEU A 48 14.38 1.05 -5.01
C LEU A 48 13.39 -0.07 -5.28
N ALA A 49 12.17 0.26 -5.70
CA ALA A 49 11.18 -0.72 -6.13
C ALA A 49 11.30 -1.00 -7.63
N LYS A 50 11.28 -2.28 -8.01
CA LYS A 50 11.35 -2.68 -9.42
C LYS A 50 10.03 -2.37 -10.13
N VAL A 51 9.98 -1.28 -10.90
CA VAL A 51 8.87 -1.01 -11.81
C VAL A 51 8.94 -2.01 -12.97
N SER A 52 7.89 -2.76 -13.21
CA SER A 52 7.82 -3.67 -14.35
C SER A 52 6.43 -3.72 -14.95
N GLY A 53 6.36 -3.76 -16.28
CA GLY A 53 5.13 -4.03 -17.00
C GLY A 53 4.64 -5.48 -16.88
N THR A 54 5.42 -6.38 -16.26
CA THR A 54 5.06 -7.79 -16.09
C THR A 54 4.44 -8.01 -14.71
N PRO A 55 3.20 -8.49 -14.60
CA PRO A 55 2.55 -8.80 -13.33
C PRO A 55 3.32 -9.88 -12.54
N GLY A 56 3.38 -9.75 -11.20
CA GLY A 56 3.89 -10.81 -10.33
C GLY A 56 5.38 -10.76 -10.00
N LYS A 57 6.05 -9.62 -10.15
CA LYS A 57 7.50 -9.54 -9.84
C LYS A 57 7.81 -9.33 -8.36
N THR A 58 6.98 -8.66 -7.58
CA THR A 58 7.15 -8.56 -6.13
C THR A 58 6.56 -9.80 -5.50
N LYS A 59 7.41 -10.77 -5.20
CA LYS A 59 7.04 -12.05 -4.57
C LYS A 59 7.39 -12.11 -3.09
N LEU A 60 8.05 -11.08 -2.59
CA LEU A 60 8.63 -11.00 -1.25
C LEU A 60 8.16 -9.73 -0.56
N ILE A 61 8.22 -9.75 0.75
CA ILE A 61 8.03 -8.57 1.60
C ILE A 61 9.35 -7.79 1.59
N ASN A 62 9.35 -6.61 1.00
CA ASN A 62 10.58 -5.80 0.89
C ASN A 62 10.56 -4.66 1.91
N HIS A 63 11.57 -4.60 2.76
CA HIS A 63 11.75 -3.53 3.73
C HIS A 63 12.77 -2.52 3.24
N VAL A 64 12.37 -1.24 3.24
CA VAL A 64 13.22 -0.09 2.95
C VAL A 64 13.26 0.79 4.18
N LEU A 65 14.45 0.95 4.77
CA LEU A 65 14.67 1.81 5.93
C LEU A 65 14.66 3.28 5.49
N ILE A 66 13.75 4.06 6.06
CA ILE A 66 13.57 5.48 5.76
C ILE A 66 14.07 6.32 6.92
N ASN A 67 14.91 7.31 6.62
CA ASN A 67 15.45 8.27 7.59
C ASN A 67 16.02 7.60 8.85
N LYS A 68 16.43 6.34 8.76
CA LYS A 68 16.90 5.50 9.88
C LYS A 68 15.90 5.40 11.04
N SER A 69 14.61 5.65 10.81
CA SER A 69 13.57 5.78 11.85
C SER A 69 12.34 4.91 11.65
N TRP A 70 12.03 4.44 10.45
CA TRP A 70 10.88 3.60 10.14
C TRP A 70 11.08 2.82 8.85
N TYR A 71 10.24 1.81 8.63
CA TYR A 71 10.25 1.00 7.41
C TYR A 71 9.09 1.32 6.49
N LEU A 72 9.41 1.63 5.24
CA LEU A 72 8.49 1.50 4.12
C LEU A 72 8.51 0.04 3.67
N VAL A 73 7.35 -0.63 3.72
CA VAL A 73 7.25 -2.05 3.39
C VAL A 73 6.46 -2.24 2.11
N ASP A 74 7.13 -2.81 1.09
CA ASP A 74 6.51 -3.14 -0.20
C ASP A 74 6.03 -4.60 -0.14
N LEU A 75 4.71 -4.79 0.04
CA LEU A 75 4.09 -6.11 0.08
C LEU A 75 3.84 -6.66 -1.32
N PRO A 76 3.83 -8.00 -1.50
CA PRO A 76 3.33 -8.62 -2.72
C PRO A 76 1.93 -8.10 -3.05
N GLY A 77 1.67 -7.87 -4.34
CA GLY A 77 0.32 -7.51 -4.75
C GLY A 77 -0.64 -8.68 -4.64
N TYR A 78 -1.94 -8.42 -4.55
CA TYR A 78 -2.98 -9.44 -4.66
C TYR A 78 -3.61 -9.46 -6.07
N GLY A 79 -4.46 -10.47 -6.36
CA GLY A 79 -5.24 -10.50 -7.60
C GLY A 79 -4.47 -10.89 -8.86
N TYR A 80 -3.44 -11.71 -8.76
CA TYR A 80 -2.71 -12.20 -9.94
C TYR A 80 -3.58 -13.11 -10.82
N ALA A 81 -4.01 -12.60 -11.99
CA ALA A 81 -4.83 -13.36 -12.94
C ALA A 81 -4.05 -14.50 -13.66
N ARG A 82 -2.73 -14.33 -13.81
CA ARG A 82 -1.90 -15.19 -14.69
C ARG A 82 -0.96 -16.16 -13.95
N THR A 83 -1.26 -16.53 -12.72
CA THR A 83 -0.47 -17.52 -11.97
C THR A 83 -1.31 -18.73 -11.61
N SER A 84 -0.66 -19.87 -11.35
CA SER A 84 -1.34 -21.08 -10.89
C SER A 84 -2.09 -20.84 -9.56
N LYS A 85 -3.12 -21.64 -9.29
CA LYS A 85 -3.92 -21.54 -8.06
C LYS A 85 -3.05 -21.66 -6.81
N SER A 86 -2.11 -22.61 -6.79
CA SER A 86 -1.18 -22.83 -5.68
C SER A 86 -0.28 -21.61 -5.37
N VAL A 87 0.20 -20.93 -6.42
CA VAL A 87 1.02 -19.71 -6.26
C VAL A 87 0.19 -18.56 -5.73
N LYS A 88 -1.08 -18.43 -6.15
CA LYS A 88 -2.00 -17.42 -5.59
C LYS A 88 -2.25 -17.63 -4.10
N GLU A 89 -2.49 -18.86 -3.70
CA GLU A 89 -2.71 -19.24 -2.31
C GLU A 89 -1.48 -18.95 -1.44
N GLN A 90 -0.27 -19.25 -1.93
CA GLN A 90 0.97 -18.92 -1.22
C GLN A 90 1.15 -17.41 -1.02
N PHE A 91 0.88 -16.58 -2.05
CA PHE A 91 0.97 -15.12 -1.89
C PHE A 91 -0.09 -14.56 -0.97
N ALA A 92 -1.32 -15.06 -1.05
CA ALA A 92 -2.38 -14.67 -0.14
C ALA A 92 -1.98 -15.00 1.31
N GLN A 93 -1.39 -16.18 1.54
CA GLN A 93 -0.93 -16.57 2.88
C GLN A 93 0.20 -15.67 3.41
N ILE A 94 1.20 -15.34 2.60
CA ILE A 94 2.29 -14.42 2.99
C ILE A 94 1.73 -13.05 3.40
N ILE A 95 0.75 -12.53 2.65
CA ILE A 95 0.10 -11.25 2.95
C ILE A 95 -0.66 -11.33 4.26
N VAL A 96 -1.49 -12.37 4.43
CA VAL A 96 -2.31 -12.58 5.64
C VAL A 96 -1.41 -12.76 6.87
N ASP A 97 -0.37 -13.59 6.77
CA ASP A 97 0.56 -13.83 7.87
C ASP A 97 1.27 -12.54 8.30
N TYR A 98 1.68 -11.71 7.32
CA TYR A 98 2.31 -10.44 7.63
C TYR A 98 1.32 -9.43 8.24
N VAL A 99 0.17 -9.24 7.61
CA VAL A 99 -0.82 -8.22 7.99
C VAL A 99 -1.44 -8.54 9.36
N LYS A 100 -1.65 -9.82 9.69
CA LYS A 100 -2.21 -10.23 10.98
C LYS A 100 -1.16 -10.47 12.06
N GLY A 101 0.05 -10.87 11.69
CA GLY A 101 1.07 -11.32 12.64
C GLY A 101 2.20 -10.33 12.90
N CYS A 102 2.34 -9.26 12.12
CA CYS A 102 3.41 -8.30 12.29
C CYS A 102 3.02 -7.20 13.30
N GLU A 103 3.37 -7.37 14.57
CA GLU A 103 3.04 -6.43 15.65
C GLU A 103 3.58 -5.01 15.42
N LYS A 104 4.68 -4.87 14.67
CA LYS A 104 5.26 -3.57 14.33
C LYS A 104 4.65 -2.91 13.09
N MET A 105 3.75 -3.59 12.37
CA MET A 105 2.99 -2.98 11.29
C MET A 105 1.99 -1.98 11.87
N TYR A 106 2.36 -0.71 11.78
CA TYR A 106 1.56 0.36 12.36
C TYR A 106 0.37 0.76 11.49
N PHE A 107 0.57 0.78 10.16
CA PHE A 107 -0.45 1.20 9.21
C PHE A 107 -0.26 0.55 7.83
N LEU A 108 -1.37 0.22 7.18
CA LEU A 108 -1.38 -0.38 5.84
C LEU A 108 -2.01 0.57 4.82
N PHE A 109 -1.32 0.88 3.73
CA PHE A 109 -1.88 1.60 2.60
C PHE A 109 -2.32 0.65 1.50
N VAL A 110 -3.60 0.66 1.18
CA VAL A 110 -4.20 -0.12 0.08
C VAL A 110 -4.29 0.76 -1.16
N LEU A 111 -3.53 0.42 -2.19
CA LEU A 111 -3.50 1.17 -3.44
C LEU A 111 -4.57 0.67 -4.40
N VAL A 112 -5.31 1.62 -4.98
CA VAL A 112 -6.31 1.38 -6.01
C VAL A 112 -6.04 2.26 -7.24
N ASP A 113 -6.34 1.76 -8.43
CA ASP A 113 -6.20 2.53 -9.66
C ASP A 113 -7.41 3.47 -9.81
N SER A 114 -7.18 4.78 -9.77
CA SER A 114 -8.24 5.79 -9.81
C SER A 114 -9.12 5.73 -11.06
N ARG A 115 -8.62 5.11 -12.13
CA ARG A 115 -9.32 4.98 -13.42
C ARG A 115 -10.43 3.93 -13.41
N LEU A 116 -10.40 3.03 -12.42
CA LEU A 116 -11.32 1.90 -12.33
C LEU A 116 -12.46 2.17 -11.35
N GLU A 117 -13.62 1.64 -11.67
CA GLU A 117 -14.73 1.52 -10.72
C GLU A 117 -14.32 0.62 -9.53
N PRO A 118 -15.03 0.67 -8.39
CA PRO A 118 -14.77 -0.20 -7.25
C PRO A 118 -14.69 -1.67 -7.67
N GLN A 119 -13.51 -2.26 -7.46
CA GLN A 119 -13.28 -3.65 -7.84
C GLN A 119 -13.60 -4.56 -6.67
N ARG A 120 -14.34 -5.63 -6.91
CA ARG A 120 -14.76 -6.59 -5.90
C ARG A 120 -13.59 -7.11 -5.04
N ILE A 121 -12.46 -7.44 -5.68
CA ILE A 121 -11.29 -7.96 -4.98
C ILE A 121 -10.64 -6.92 -4.04
N ASP A 122 -10.69 -5.62 -4.40
CA ASP A 122 -10.19 -4.55 -3.54
C ASP A 122 -11.11 -4.37 -2.34
N LEU A 123 -12.43 -4.41 -2.55
CA LEU A 123 -13.44 -4.29 -1.50
C LEU A 123 -13.40 -5.48 -0.52
N GLU A 124 -13.33 -6.71 -1.03
CA GLU A 124 -13.19 -7.92 -0.20
C GLU A 124 -11.92 -7.89 0.67
N PHE A 125 -10.82 -7.37 0.12
CA PHE A 125 -9.59 -7.21 0.88
C PHE A 125 -9.73 -6.15 1.99
N MET A 126 -10.32 -5.00 1.69
CA MET A 126 -10.58 -3.95 2.68
C MET A 126 -11.55 -4.40 3.76
N GLU A 127 -12.59 -5.16 3.41
CA GLU A 127 -13.54 -5.74 4.35
C GLU A 127 -12.84 -6.69 5.33
N MET A 128 -11.95 -7.54 4.84
CA MET A 128 -11.12 -8.40 5.68
C MET A 128 -10.27 -7.58 6.65
N LEU A 129 -9.64 -6.48 6.21
CA LEU A 129 -8.87 -5.60 7.09
C LEU A 129 -9.73 -4.99 8.19
N GLY A 130 -10.95 -4.54 7.86
CA GLY A 130 -11.89 -3.98 8.83
C GLY A 130 -12.35 -5.01 9.87
N VAL A 131 -12.71 -6.23 9.43
CA VAL A 131 -13.12 -7.33 10.32
C VAL A 131 -11.98 -7.71 11.29
N GLU A 132 -10.74 -7.70 10.81
CA GLU A 132 -9.55 -8.03 11.63
C GLU A 132 -9.04 -6.84 12.47
N GLY A 133 -9.69 -5.68 12.39
CA GLY A 133 -9.29 -4.48 13.13
C GLY A 133 -7.93 -3.90 12.71
N ILE A 134 -7.50 -4.14 11.47
CA ILE A 134 -6.20 -3.70 10.96
C ILE A 134 -6.31 -2.26 10.48
N PRO A 135 -5.53 -1.31 11.03
CA PRO A 135 -5.56 0.08 10.62
C PRO A 135 -5.04 0.24 9.19
N PHE A 136 -5.85 0.84 8.31
CA PHE A 136 -5.46 1.07 6.93
C PHE A 136 -6.05 2.36 6.35
N GLY A 137 -5.46 2.79 5.22
CA GLY A 137 -5.95 3.89 4.39
C GLY A 137 -5.91 3.52 2.91
N ILE A 138 -6.62 4.27 2.09
CA ILE A 138 -6.75 4.02 0.65
C ILE A 138 -5.97 5.08 -0.13
N ILE A 139 -5.11 4.65 -1.04
CA ILE A 139 -4.41 5.54 -1.97
C ILE A 139 -4.92 5.31 -3.39
N PHE A 140 -5.62 6.29 -3.95
CA PHE A 140 -5.94 6.35 -5.37
C PHE A 140 -4.71 6.80 -6.15
N THR A 141 -4.23 5.94 -7.04
CA THR A 141 -3.04 6.19 -7.86
C THR A 141 -3.40 6.63 -9.28
N LYS A 142 -2.43 7.15 -10.03
CA LYS A 142 -2.55 7.52 -11.46
C LYS A 142 -3.58 8.62 -11.72
N THR A 143 -3.75 9.54 -10.78
CA THR A 143 -4.73 10.62 -10.89
C THR A 143 -4.45 11.57 -12.06
N ASP A 144 -3.20 11.65 -12.52
CA ASP A 144 -2.77 12.37 -13.73
C ASP A 144 -3.38 11.83 -15.03
N LYS A 145 -3.87 10.60 -15.03
CA LYS A 145 -4.51 9.96 -16.20
C LYS A 145 -6.01 10.27 -16.30
N MET A 146 -6.53 11.15 -15.45
CA MET A 146 -7.97 11.45 -15.38
C MET A 146 -8.24 12.95 -15.28
N GLY A 147 -9.37 13.38 -15.85
CA GLY A 147 -9.90 14.70 -15.57
C GLY A 147 -10.47 14.80 -14.14
N VAL A 148 -10.43 15.99 -13.56
CA VAL A 148 -10.80 16.27 -12.16
C VAL A 148 -12.21 15.74 -11.82
N ASN A 149 -13.20 15.98 -12.68
CA ASN A 149 -14.59 15.55 -12.44
C ASN A 149 -14.73 14.02 -12.42
N LYS A 150 -14.01 13.31 -13.32
CA LYS A 150 -14.07 11.85 -13.37
C LYS A 150 -13.36 11.24 -12.17
N LEU A 151 -12.22 11.80 -11.74
CA LEU A 151 -11.54 11.41 -10.53
C LEU A 151 -12.47 11.55 -9.31
N ALA A 152 -13.08 12.72 -9.14
CA ALA A 152 -14.01 12.98 -8.04
C ALA A 152 -15.19 11.98 -8.04
N SER A 153 -15.74 11.69 -9.22
CA SER A 153 -16.83 10.72 -9.39
C SER A 153 -16.40 9.29 -8.96
N ASN A 154 -15.20 8.85 -9.39
CA ASN A 154 -14.70 7.51 -9.05
C ASN A 154 -14.40 7.38 -7.55
N VAL A 155 -13.77 8.39 -6.94
CA VAL A 155 -13.54 8.43 -5.48
C VAL A 155 -14.87 8.40 -4.73
N ALA A 156 -15.87 9.17 -5.17
CA ALA A 156 -17.20 9.18 -4.58
C ALA A 156 -17.90 7.81 -4.71
N ALA A 157 -17.72 7.10 -5.81
CA ALA A 157 -18.25 5.75 -5.99
C ALA A 157 -17.63 4.76 -4.98
N TYR A 158 -16.31 4.81 -4.76
CA TYR A 158 -15.66 4.02 -3.72
C TYR A 158 -16.19 4.34 -2.33
N LYS A 159 -16.28 5.64 -1.98
CA LYS A 159 -16.81 6.09 -0.67
C LYS A 159 -18.20 5.54 -0.42
N ARG A 160 -19.12 5.70 -1.41
CA ARG A 160 -20.48 5.16 -1.28
C ARG A 160 -20.49 3.66 -1.07
N ARG A 161 -19.67 2.93 -1.84
CA ARG A 161 -19.63 1.48 -1.73
C ARG A 161 -19.10 0.99 -0.38
N LEU A 162 -18.10 1.69 0.19
CA LEU A 162 -17.61 1.38 1.53
C LEU A 162 -18.64 1.71 2.61
N LEU A 163 -19.33 2.83 2.52
CA LEU A 163 -20.37 3.25 3.47
C LEU A 163 -21.63 2.34 3.48
N GLU A 164 -21.77 1.42 2.52
CA GLU A 164 -22.81 0.38 2.59
C GLU A 164 -22.57 -0.61 3.72
N SER A 165 -21.33 -0.80 4.16
CA SER A 165 -20.93 -1.78 5.17
C SER A 165 -20.18 -1.16 6.35
N TRP A 166 -19.77 0.10 6.27
CA TRP A 166 -18.89 0.76 7.25
C TRP A 166 -19.53 2.03 7.79
N GLU A 167 -19.40 2.27 9.10
CA GLU A 167 -19.86 3.51 9.75
C GLU A 167 -18.96 4.69 9.41
N GLU A 168 -17.64 4.47 9.33
CA GLU A 168 -16.64 5.48 9.03
C GLU A 168 -15.70 5.05 7.90
N LEU A 169 -15.26 6.03 7.12
CA LEU A 169 -14.31 5.78 6.05
C LEU A 169 -12.87 5.81 6.56
N PRO A 170 -12.00 4.92 6.07
CA PRO A 170 -10.57 5.04 6.33
C PRO A 170 -10.01 6.32 5.70
N PRO A 171 -8.81 6.78 6.11
CA PRO A 171 -8.10 7.87 5.44
C PRO A 171 -7.97 7.60 3.93
N ILE A 172 -8.26 8.60 3.10
CA ILE A 172 -8.24 8.50 1.64
C ILE A 172 -7.30 9.55 1.05
N PHE A 173 -6.40 9.09 0.20
CA PHE A 173 -5.41 9.90 -0.51
C PHE A 173 -5.58 9.76 -2.02
N THR A 174 -5.27 10.81 -2.77
CA THR A 174 -5.22 10.79 -4.23
C THR A 174 -3.84 11.18 -4.70
N THR A 175 -3.17 10.32 -5.48
CA THR A 175 -1.76 10.49 -5.81
C THR A 175 -1.47 10.31 -7.30
N SER A 176 -0.46 11.03 -7.77
CA SER A 176 0.21 10.78 -9.03
C SER A 176 1.70 10.64 -8.80
N SER A 177 2.26 9.48 -9.06
CA SER A 177 3.71 9.28 -9.02
C SER A 177 4.43 9.96 -10.20
N GLU A 178 3.72 10.34 -11.24
CA GLU A 178 4.25 11.06 -12.41
C GLU A 178 4.47 12.55 -12.10
N THR A 179 3.47 13.19 -11.49
CA THR A 179 3.51 14.63 -11.17
C THR A 179 3.95 14.93 -9.74
N GLY A 180 3.97 13.92 -8.86
CA GLY A 180 4.20 14.10 -7.42
C GLY A 180 2.97 14.59 -6.64
N ALA A 181 1.85 14.91 -7.31
CA ALA A 181 0.65 15.42 -6.65
C ALA A 181 0.14 14.43 -5.60
N GLY A 182 -0.21 14.94 -4.40
CA GLY A 182 -0.75 14.17 -3.28
C GLY A 182 0.24 13.19 -2.61
N CYS A 183 1.47 13.07 -3.13
CA CYS A 183 2.48 12.19 -2.51
C CYS A 183 2.94 12.71 -1.15
N GLN A 184 3.03 14.04 -1.00
CA GLN A 184 3.41 14.67 0.26
C GLN A 184 2.36 14.43 1.35
N ASP A 185 1.07 14.42 1.02
CA ASP A 185 -0.02 14.22 1.98
C ASP A 185 0.08 12.84 2.66
N VAL A 186 0.49 11.80 1.90
CA VAL A 186 0.74 10.46 2.46
C VAL A 186 1.92 10.47 3.42
N LEU A 187 3.01 11.17 3.08
CA LEU A 187 4.20 11.28 3.94
C LEU A 187 3.90 12.08 5.21
N ASP A 188 3.10 13.13 5.10
CA ASP A 188 2.70 13.96 6.25
C ASP A 188 1.76 13.19 7.19
N PHE A 189 0.89 12.34 6.64
CA PHE A 189 0.08 11.41 7.45
C PHE A 189 0.97 10.41 8.22
N ILE A 190 1.98 9.82 7.57
CA ILE A 190 2.93 8.93 8.25
C ILE A 190 3.66 9.67 9.38
N GLU A 191 4.10 10.91 9.15
CA GLU A 191 4.74 11.74 10.18
C GLU A 191 3.82 12.03 11.36
N GLN A 192 2.55 12.34 11.10
CA GLN A 192 1.53 12.52 12.15
C GLN A 192 1.37 11.25 12.99
N CYS A 193 1.28 10.08 12.33
CA CYS A 193 1.20 8.80 13.02
C CYS A 193 2.42 8.50 13.90
N GLN A 194 3.62 8.91 13.48
CA GLN A 194 4.84 8.75 14.28
C GLN A 194 4.83 9.63 15.52
N ASN A 195 4.29 10.86 15.42
CA ASN A 195 4.27 11.84 16.50
C ASN A 195 3.17 11.59 17.55
N GLN A 196 2.10 10.88 17.22
CA GLN A 196 0.98 10.58 18.14
C GLN A 196 1.32 9.55 19.23
N THR A 197 2.49 8.94 19.18
CA THR A 197 2.83 7.79 20.04
C THR A 197 4.06 8.06 20.95
N ASN A 198 4.45 9.33 21.07
CA ASN A 198 5.48 9.78 22.03
C ASN A 198 4.84 10.32 23.31
#